data_6cb8b71abdf63182c6d0f7ea8df99bb5
#
_entry.id   6cb8b71abdf63182c6d0f7ea8df99bb5
#
_cell.length_a   1.000
_cell.length_b   1.000
_cell.length_c   1.000
_cell.angle_alpha   90.00
_cell.angle_beta   90.00
_cell.angle_gamma   90.00
#
_symmetry.space_group_name_H-M   'P 1'
#
loop_
_entity.id
_entity.type
_entity.pdbx_description
1 polymer ?
#
loop_
_entity_poly.entity_id
_entity_poly.type
_entity_poly.pdbx_seq_one_letter_code
_entity_poly.pdbx_strand_id
1 'polypeptide(L)'
;MAQDATQIQFTEYNFKYNFEDVGFLRMGVTAAELGFRYVQVNDAAQTTGIIAISKNGVAPTLRVEMLQTQYETIFGNIAGDQVYPIVDGAKIAYGIGDRKVSLFELAKPGILHPVGVDDDDYANDIYFHLVVPDLSSVSYGGNRDNAQTVTMNFFVLRDSTKSADFNYGIFGDWTATTNA
;
A
#
# COMPACT_ATOMS: atom_id res chain seq x y z
N MET A 1 -21.11 1.05 -27.80
CA MET A 1 -21.54 0.80 -26.40
C MET A 1 -21.59 2.16 -25.73
N ALA A 2 -22.76 2.58 -25.23
CA ALA A 2 -22.84 3.77 -24.40
C ALA A 2 -22.16 3.43 -23.04
N GLN A 3 -21.22 4.25 -22.61
CA GLN A 3 -20.65 4.13 -21.26
C GLN A 3 -21.76 4.48 -20.27
N ASP A 4 -22.06 3.54 -19.39
CA ASP A 4 -23.00 3.77 -18.30
C ASP A 4 -22.31 4.66 -17.26
N ALA A 5 -22.77 5.89 -17.11
CA ALA A 5 -22.20 6.84 -16.16
C ALA A 5 -22.34 6.38 -14.69
N THR A 6 -23.21 5.41 -14.42
CA THR A 6 -23.36 4.80 -13.09
C THR A 6 -22.21 3.88 -12.71
N GLN A 7 -21.35 3.50 -13.68
CA GLN A 7 -20.17 2.67 -13.44
C GLN A 7 -18.88 3.50 -13.18
N ILE A 8 -18.96 4.83 -13.23
CA ILE A 8 -17.85 5.69 -12.83
C ILE A 8 -17.91 5.84 -11.31
N GLN A 9 -17.23 4.97 -10.61
CA GLN A 9 -17.04 5.10 -9.17
C GLN A 9 -15.85 6.02 -8.92
N PHE A 10 -16.11 7.20 -8.37
CA PHE A 10 -15.09 8.01 -7.72
C PHE A 10 -14.85 7.38 -6.34
N THR A 11 -13.97 6.41 -6.30
CA THR A 11 -13.77 5.63 -5.08
C THR A 11 -12.61 6.21 -4.31
N GLU A 12 -12.88 6.71 -3.13
CA GLU A 12 -11.88 6.98 -2.12
C GLU A 12 -11.63 5.69 -1.34
N TYR A 13 -10.41 5.52 -0.85
CA TYR A 13 -10.02 4.31 -0.15
C TYR A 13 -9.60 4.65 1.28
N ASN A 14 -10.04 3.83 2.22
CA ASN A 14 -9.42 3.69 3.52
C ASN A 14 -8.27 2.68 3.43
N PHE A 15 -7.22 2.92 4.19
CA PHE A 15 -6.11 1.98 4.28
C PHE A 15 -6.17 1.23 5.60
N LYS A 16 -6.18 -0.10 5.52
CA LYS A 16 -6.07 -0.99 6.68
C LYS A 16 -4.67 -1.64 6.63
N TYR A 17 -3.93 -1.55 7.72
CA TYR A 17 -2.64 -2.20 7.88
C TYR A 17 -2.77 -3.30 8.92
N ASN A 18 -2.41 -4.53 8.55
CA ASN A 18 -2.61 -5.71 9.39
C ASN A 18 -4.09 -5.85 9.84
N PHE A 19 -5.03 -5.57 8.93
CA PHE A 19 -6.50 -5.58 9.16
C PHE A 19 -7.03 -4.51 10.13
N GLU A 20 -6.20 -3.58 10.59
CA GLU A 20 -6.58 -2.47 11.44
C GLU A 20 -6.58 -1.16 10.65
N ASP A 21 -7.57 -0.32 10.87
CA ASP A 21 -7.62 1.02 10.26
C ASP A 21 -6.46 1.89 10.77
N VAL A 22 -5.76 2.53 9.86
CA VAL A 22 -4.66 3.44 10.19
C VAL A 22 -5.11 4.89 10.44
N GLY A 23 -6.42 5.10 10.54
CA GLY A 23 -7.03 6.41 10.77
C GLY A 23 -7.49 7.08 9.47
N PHE A 24 -7.89 8.33 9.57
CA PHE A 24 -8.43 9.10 8.45
C PHE A 24 -7.36 9.34 7.39
N LEU A 25 -7.72 9.06 6.14
CA LEU A 25 -6.89 9.36 4.97
C LEU A 25 -7.31 10.70 4.35
N ARG A 26 -6.35 11.38 3.72
CA ARG A 26 -6.64 12.54 2.89
C ARG A 26 -7.12 12.09 1.52
N MET A 27 -8.25 12.66 1.11
CA MET A 27 -8.88 12.42 -0.18
C MET A 27 -7.91 12.66 -1.35
N GLY A 28 -7.89 11.73 -2.29
CA GLY A 28 -7.18 11.89 -3.57
C GLY A 28 -5.65 11.80 -3.53
N VAL A 29 -5.05 11.41 -2.40
CA VAL A 29 -3.59 11.31 -2.27
C VAL A 29 -3.11 9.88 -2.03
N THR A 30 -3.95 9.02 -1.44
CA THR A 30 -3.63 7.60 -1.33
C THR A 30 -3.62 6.98 -2.72
N ALA A 31 -2.50 6.38 -3.10
CA ALA A 31 -2.28 5.83 -4.43
C ALA A 31 -1.56 4.49 -4.37
N ALA A 32 -2.05 3.53 -5.12
CA ALA A 32 -1.37 2.28 -5.39
C ALA A 32 -0.98 2.23 -6.87
N GLU A 33 0.30 2.01 -7.15
CA GLU A 33 0.81 1.86 -8.50
C GLU A 33 1.22 0.40 -8.72
N LEU A 34 0.78 -0.19 -9.82
CA LEU A 34 1.07 -1.61 -10.11
C LEU A 34 2.50 -1.86 -10.57
N GLY A 35 3.15 -0.85 -11.13
CA GLY A 35 4.56 -0.91 -11.51
C GLY A 35 4.91 -2.06 -12.47
N PHE A 36 4.03 -2.39 -13.43
CA PHE A 36 4.30 -3.43 -14.42
C PHE A 36 5.50 -3.07 -15.28
N ARG A 37 6.40 -4.03 -15.47
CA ARG A 37 7.54 -3.92 -16.37
C ARG A 37 7.32 -4.79 -17.60
N TYR A 38 7.58 -4.20 -18.76
CA TYR A 38 7.42 -4.86 -20.05
C TYR A 38 8.76 -4.88 -20.80
N VAL A 39 9.02 -5.96 -21.50
CA VAL A 39 10.10 -6.06 -22.50
C VAL A 39 9.45 -6.05 -23.88
N GLN A 40 9.93 -5.14 -24.72
CA GLN A 40 9.52 -5.05 -26.12
C GLN A 40 10.60 -5.67 -26.99
N VAL A 41 10.19 -6.52 -27.92
CA VAL A 41 11.07 -7.06 -28.98
C VAL A 41 10.70 -6.34 -30.27
N ASN A 42 11.67 -5.61 -30.83
CA ASN A 42 11.52 -4.91 -32.08
C ASN A 42 12.10 -5.75 -33.22
N ASP A 43 11.54 -5.64 -34.43
CA ASP A 43 12.13 -6.20 -35.63
C ASP A 43 13.40 -5.42 -35.99
N ALA A 44 14.56 -6.09 -35.96
CA ALA A 44 15.82 -5.48 -36.31
C ALA A 44 15.94 -5.20 -37.83
N ALA A 45 15.09 -5.80 -38.65
CA ALA A 45 15.08 -5.64 -40.11
C ALA A 45 14.09 -4.54 -40.59
N GLN A 46 13.13 -4.16 -39.77
CA GLN A 46 12.17 -3.10 -40.09
C GLN A 46 12.11 -2.08 -38.94
N THR A 47 12.47 -0.86 -39.25
CA THR A 47 12.65 0.24 -38.29
C THR A 47 11.40 0.72 -37.57
N THR A 48 10.25 0.08 -37.68
CA THR A 48 8.96 0.63 -37.24
C THR A 48 7.98 -0.35 -36.60
N GLY A 49 8.38 -1.55 -36.17
CA GLY A 49 7.42 -2.52 -35.63
C GLY A 49 7.84 -3.17 -34.31
N ILE A 50 6.96 -3.11 -33.31
CA ILE A 50 7.05 -3.97 -32.14
C ILE A 50 6.49 -5.34 -32.53
N ILE A 51 7.33 -6.39 -32.49
CA ILE A 51 6.92 -7.77 -32.83
C ILE A 51 6.29 -8.47 -31.64
N ALA A 52 6.79 -8.21 -30.43
CA ALA A 52 6.29 -8.83 -29.22
C ALA A 52 6.48 -7.91 -28.01
N ILE A 53 5.51 -7.97 -27.08
CA ILE A 53 5.61 -7.35 -25.76
C ILE A 53 5.36 -8.45 -24.75
N SER A 54 6.28 -8.64 -23.82
CA SER A 54 6.12 -9.56 -22.71
C SER A 54 6.22 -8.83 -21.37
N LYS A 55 5.40 -9.25 -20.39
CA LYS A 55 5.51 -8.79 -19.02
C LYS A 55 6.76 -9.40 -18.39
N ASN A 56 7.66 -8.57 -17.87
CA ASN A 56 8.93 -9.02 -17.28
C ASN A 56 9.01 -8.82 -15.76
N GLY A 57 7.91 -8.45 -15.13
CA GLY A 57 7.86 -8.30 -13.69
C GLY A 57 6.85 -7.27 -13.23
N VAL A 58 6.76 -7.16 -11.92
CA VAL A 58 5.90 -6.22 -11.21
C VAL A 58 6.72 -5.62 -10.07
N ALA A 59 6.57 -4.33 -9.83
CA ALA A 59 7.14 -3.62 -8.69
C ALA A 59 6.08 -2.64 -8.16
N PRO A 60 5.07 -3.13 -7.44
CA PRO A 60 4.00 -2.27 -6.95
C PRO A 60 4.55 -1.32 -5.88
N THR A 61 3.98 -0.13 -5.82
CA THR A 61 4.22 0.85 -4.77
C THR A 61 2.92 1.31 -4.18
N LEU A 62 2.94 1.62 -2.89
CA LEU A 62 1.78 2.13 -2.16
C LEU A 62 2.19 3.39 -1.42
N ARG A 63 1.46 4.48 -1.63
CA ARG A 63 1.63 5.74 -0.92
C ARG A 63 0.34 6.07 -0.17
N VAL A 64 0.47 6.40 1.09
CA VAL A 64 -0.65 6.75 1.97
C VAL A 64 -0.41 8.11 2.59
N GLU A 65 -1.39 9.00 2.52
CA GLU A 65 -1.39 10.26 3.26
C GLU A 65 -2.47 10.21 4.34
N MET A 66 -2.04 10.23 5.59
CA MET A 66 -2.89 10.11 6.76
C MET A 66 -3.10 11.48 7.40
N LEU A 67 -4.33 11.76 7.83
CA LEU A 67 -4.65 12.89 8.72
C LEU A 67 -4.33 12.55 10.19
N GLN A 68 -4.01 11.29 10.45
CA GLN A 68 -3.63 10.83 11.78
C GLN A 68 -2.22 11.24 12.13
N THR A 69 -2.07 11.95 13.23
CA THR A 69 -0.78 12.46 13.71
C THR A 69 -0.33 11.85 15.04
N GLN A 70 -1.12 10.90 15.57
CA GLN A 70 -0.76 10.23 16.82
C GLN A 70 0.44 9.33 16.59
N TYR A 71 1.50 9.59 17.33
CA TYR A 71 2.76 8.83 17.25
C TYR A 71 2.58 7.35 17.57
N GLU A 72 1.63 7.02 18.45
CA GLU A 72 1.31 5.63 18.78
C GLU A 72 0.82 4.86 17.56
N THR A 73 -0.08 5.43 16.77
CA THR A 73 -0.56 4.79 15.53
C THR A 73 0.55 4.65 14.52
N ILE A 74 1.33 5.73 14.28
CA ILE A 74 2.36 5.75 13.22
C ILE A 74 3.55 4.87 13.61
N PHE A 75 4.09 5.05 14.80
CA PHE A 75 5.31 4.36 15.21
C PHE A 75 5.05 3.08 16.01
N GLY A 76 3.94 2.99 16.76
CA GLY A 76 3.59 1.79 17.48
C GLY A 76 3.01 0.71 16.58
N ASN A 77 1.97 1.04 15.82
CA ASN A 77 1.24 0.06 15.04
C ASN A 77 1.83 -0.14 13.62
N ILE A 78 2.17 0.96 12.92
CA ILE A 78 2.62 0.88 11.53
C ILE A 78 4.11 0.58 11.43
N ALA A 79 4.95 1.37 12.10
CA ALA A 79 6.41 1.20 12.02
C ALA A 79 6.90 -0.06 12.77
N GLY A 80 6.19 -0.46 13.82
CA GLY A 80 6.52 -1.65 14.59
C GLY A 80 7.98 -1.63 15.09
N ASP A 81 8.67 -2.76 14.94
CA ASP A 81 10.04 -2.94 15.43
C ASP A 81 11.12 -2.14 14.69
N GLN A 82 10.76 -1.34 13.68
CA GLN A 82 11.70 -0.39 13.05
C GLN A 82 12.04 0.78 13.98
N VAL A 83 11.21 1.04 14.99
CA VAL A 83 11.47 2.01 16.05
C VAL A 83 11.46 1.31 17.40
N TYR A 84 12.08 1.93 18.40
CA TYR A 84 12.16 1.36 19.74
C TYR A 84 11.17 2.05 20.68
N PRO A 85 10.17 1.35 21.23
CA PRO A 85 9.26 1.92 22.20
C PRO A 85 10.00 2.16 23.53
N ILE A 86 9.90 3.38 24.03
CA ILE A 86 10.43 3.79 25.34
C ILE A 86 9.22 4.04 26.23
N VAL A 87 9.07 3.21 27.26
CA VAL A 87 7.92 3.28 28.18
C VAL A 87 8.40 3.63 29.58
N ASP A 88 7.85 4.70 30.16
CA ASP A 88 8.06 5.13 31.53
C ASP A 88 6.72 5.42 32.19
N GLY A 89 6.15 4.45 32.86
CA GLY A 89 4.79 4.50 33.39
C GLY A 89 3.76 4.70 32.29
N ALA A 90 3.00 5.79 32.35
CA ALA A 90 2.01 6.16 31.33
C ALA A 90 2.61 6.94 30.13
N LYS A 91 3.92 7.22 30.14
CA LYS A 91 4.57 7.97 29.07
C LYS A 91 5.12 7.01 28.03
N ILE A 92 4.77 7.23 26.78
CA ILE A 92 5.24 6.46 25.64
C ILE A 92 6.00 7.38 24.71
N ALA A 93 7.18 6.97 24.30
CA ALA A 93 7.99 7.65 23.28
C ALA A 93 8.58 6.60 22.33
N TYR A 94 9.00 7.02 21.16
CA TYR A 94 9.58 6.12 20.15
C TYR A 94 10.98 6.60 19.79
N GLY A 95 11.97 5.74 20.06
CA GLY A 95 13.37 5.99 19.76
C GLY A 95 13.69 5.62 18.32
N ILE A 96 14.44 6.49 17.65
CA ILE A 96 14.97 6.25 16.30
C ILE A 96 16.45 5.87 16.48
N GLY A 97 16.84 4.72 15.97
CA GLY A 97 18.20 4.19 16.08
C GLY A 97 18.66 3.50 14.80
N ASP A 98 19.89 3.03 14.79
CA ASP A 98 20.53 2.33 13.67
C ASP A 98 20.38 0.80 13.74
N ARG A 99 19.45 0.30 14.56
CA ARG A 99 19.17 -1.12 14.68
C ARG A 99 18.80 -1.71 13.33
N LYS A 100 19.52 -2.74 12.93
CA LYS A 100 19.19 -3.50 11.72
C LYS A 100 18.06 -4.48 11.99
N VAL A 101 16.99 -4.37 11.23
CA VAL A 101 15.83 -5.27 11.27
C VAL A 101 15.56 -5.81 9.88
N SER A 102 15.05 -7.03 9.80
CA SER A 102 14.58 -7.59 8.53
C SER A 102 13.20 -7.02 8.22
N LEU A 103 13.10 -6.17 7.21
CA LEU A 103 11.81 -5.60 6.80
C LEU A 103 10.83 -6.67 6.32
N PHE A 104 11.34 -7.79 5.80
CA PHE A 104 10.50 -8.90 5.36
C PHE A 104 9.76 -9.57 6.52
N GLU A 105 10.40 -9.69 7.68
CA GLU A 105 9.78 -10.26 8.89
C GLU A 105 8.73 -9.32 9.50
N LEU A 106 8.84 -8.03 9.24
CA LEU A 106 7.90 -7.00 9.71
C LEU A 106 6.73 -6.79 8.75
N ALA A 107 6.78 -7.35 7.55
CA ALA A 107 5.74 -7.15 6.55
C ALA A 107 4.39 -7.72 7.01
N LYS A 108 3.33 -6.94 6.79
CA LYS A 108 1.95 -7.26 7.15
C LYS A 108 1.04 -7.07 5.94
N PRO A 109 -0.16 -7.64 5.93
CA PRO A 109 -1.15 -7.34 4.90
C PRO A 109 -1.52 -5.86 4.89
N GLY A 110 -1.72 -5.33 3.68
CA GLY A 110 -2.23 -3.98 3.47
C GLY A 110 -3.45 -4.01 2.56
N ILE A 111 -4.52 -3.32 2.94
CA ILE A 111 -5.78 -3.31 2.21
C ILE A 111 -6.20 -1.87 1.94
N LEU A 112 -6.51 -1.56 0.69
CA LEU A 112 -7.25 -0.37 0.32
C LEU A 112 -8.71 -0.77 0.14
N HIS A 113 -9.56 -0.31 1.05
CA HIS A 113 -10.99 -0.58 1.06
C HIS A 113 -11.77 0.67 0.64
N PRO A 114 -12.73 0.59 -0.30
CA PRO A 114 -13.47 1.76 -0.75
C PRO A 114 -14.30 2.40 0.36
N VAL A 115 -14.28 3.72 0.44
CA VAL A 115 -15.07 4.48 1.40
C VAL A 115 -16.57 4.35 1.08
N GLY A 116 -17.38 4.08 2.10
CA GLY A 116 -18.84 3.99 1.97
C GLY A 116 -19.34 2.62 1.48
N VAL A 117 -18.45 1.64 1.41
CA VAL A 117 -18.77 0.23 1.21
C VAL A 117 -18.79 -0.47 2.57
N ASP A 118 -19.61 -1.49 2.72
CA ASP A 118 -19.67 -2.27 3.97
C ASP A 118 -18.34 -3.01 4.20
N ASP A 119 -17.89 -3.07 5.44
CA ASP A 119 -16.57 -3.62 5.82
C ASP A 119 -16.36 -5.10 5.44
N ASP A 120 -17.44 -5.82 5.14
CA ASP A 120 -17.46 -7.22 4.71
C ASP A 120 -17.71 -7.39 3.19
N ASP A 121 -17.84 -6.30 2.43
CA ASP A 121 -17.89 -6.31 0.97
C ASP A 121 -16.52 -6.03 0.38
N TYR A 122 -15.81 -7.07 0.00
CA TYR A 122 -14.44 -7.02 -0.54
C TYR A 122 -14.37 -6.91 -2.07
N ALA A 123 -15.50 -6.75 -2.76
CA ALA A 123 -15.57 -6.83 -4.22
C ALA A 123 -14.69 -5.79 -4.96
N ASN A 124 -14.39 -4.67 -4.31
CA ASN A 124 -13.59 -3.58 -4.87
C ASN A 124 -12.32 -3.28 -4.06
N ASP A 125 -11.89 -4.20 -3.23
CA ASP A 125 -10.66 -4.06 -2.45
C ASP A 125 -9.41 -4.16 -3.32
N ILE A 126 -8.34 -3.51 -2.84
CA ILE A 126 -6.98 -3.76 -3.32
C ILE A 126 -6.20 -4.34 -2.16
N TYR A 127 -5.96 -5.63 -2.20
CA TYR A 127 -5.29 -6.39 -1.15
C TYR A 127 -3.84 -6.67 -1.53
N PHE A 128 -2.89 -6.29 -0.68
CA PHE A 128 -1.49 -6.65 -0.77
C PHE A 128 -1.14 -7.65 0.32
N HIS A 129 -0.48 -8.75 -0.04
CA HIS A 129 -0.11 -9.79 0.91
C HIS A 129 0.89 -9.32 1.96
N LEU A 130 1.90 -8.59 1.50
CA LEU A 130 3.00 -8.15 2.34
C LEU A 130 3.37 -6.70 2.00
N VAL A 131 3.08 -5.80 2.93
CA VAL A 131 3.57 -4.41 2.85
C VAL A 131 4.34 -4.07 4.10
N VAL A 132 5.32 -3.19 3.96
CA VAL A 132 6.12 -2.69 5.08
C VAL A 132 6.35 -1.19 4.90
N PRO A 133 6.19 -0.37 5.94
CA PRO A 133 6.38 1.06 5.84
C PRO A 133 7.84 1.42 5.54
N ASP A 134 8.03 2.34 4.62
CA ASP A 134 9.31 2.98 4.35
C ASP A 134 9.46 4.20 5.25
N LEU A 135 10.10 4.05 6.39
CA LEU A 135 10.28 5.14 7.34
C LEU A 135 11.17 6.27 6.79
N SER A 136 11.96 6.01 5.75
CA SER A 136 12.75 7.06 5.09
C SER A 136 11.87 8.05 4.31
N SER A 137 10.65 7.62 3.95
CA SER A 137 9.68 8.41 3.21
C SER A 137 8.72 9.22 4.10
N VAL A 138 8.77 9.02 5.42
CA VAL A 138 7.84 9.68 6.35
C VAL A 138 8.04 11.18 6.30
N SER A 139 6.99 11.88 5.97
CA SER A 139 6.96 13.33 5.90
C SER A 139 5.77 13.87 6.68
N TYR A 140 6.06 14.80 7.57
CA TYR A 140 5.05 15.54 8.31
C TYR A 140 4.77 16.85 7.59
N GLY A 141 3.54 17.00 7.12
CA GLY A 141 3.05 18.22 6.48
C GLY A 141 2.05 18.96 7.35
N GLY A 142 1.85 20.22 7.07
CA GLY A 142 0.87 21.05 7.72
C GLY A 142 1.41 22.45 8.00
N ASN A 143 0.52 23.40 8.03
CA ASN A 143 0.80 24.76 8.45
C ASN A 143 -0.34 25.24 9.36
N ARG A 144 -0.26 26.50 9.81
CA ARG A 144 -1.25 27.07 10.72
C ARG A 144 -2.70 26.98 10.19
N ASP A 145 -2.87 26.97 8.87
CA ASP A 145 -4.17 27.04 8.18
C ASP A 145 -4.63 25.69 7.61
N ASN A 146 -3.76 24.66 7.65
CA ASN A 146 -4.06 23.33 7.11
C ASN A 146 -3.91 22.23 8.18
N ALA A 147 -4.72 21.19 8.06
CA ALA A 147 -4.58 20.02 8.91
C ALA A 147 -3.17 19.42 8.79
N GLN A 148 -2.63 18.95 9.89
CA GLN A 148 -1.39 18.21 9.89
C GLN A 148 -1.60 16.86 9.23
N THR A 149 -0.73 16.50 8.28
CA THR A 149 -0.76 15.23 7.57
C THR A 149 0.56 14.50 7.72
N VAL A 150 0.48 13.19 7.61
CA VAL A 150 1.65 12.31 7.55
C VAL A 150 1.58 11.52 6.26
N THR A 151 2.56 11.72 5.40
CA THR A 151 2.70 10.92 4.18
C THR A 151 3.74 9.84 4.40
N MET A 152 3.42 8.61 3.98
CA MET A 152 4.30 7.45 4.08
C MET A 152 4.16 6.58 2.83
N ASN A 153 5.30 6.13 2.30
CA ASN A 153 5.33 5.09 1.29
C ASN A 153 5.44 3.72 1.96
N PHE A 154 4.95 2.71 1.26
CA PHE A 154 5.09 1.32 1.68
C PHE A 154 5.79 0.54 0.56
N PHE A 155 6.74 -0.28 0.95
CA PHE A 155 7.26 -1.32 0.07
C PHE A 155 6.23 -2.44 -0.02
N VAL A 156 5.88 -2.83 -1.23
CA VAL A 156 5.06 -4.02 -1.48
C VAL A 156 5.99 -5.17 -1.81
N LEU A 157 6.02 -6.16 -0.94
CA LEU A 157 6.94 -7.29 -1.04
C LEU A 157 6.25 -8.48 -1.70
N ARG A 158 7.05 -9.28 -2.38
CA ARG A 158 6.60 -10.55 -2.96
C ARG A 158 6.42 -11.59 -1.87
N ASP A 159 5.24 -12.19 -1.77
CA ASP A 159 5.00 -13.37 -0.95
C ASP A 159 5.37 -14.63 -1.74
N SER A 160 6.47 -15.28 -1.37
CA SER A 160 6.96 -16.48 -2.04
C SER A 160 6.12 -17.73 -1.77
N THR A 161 5.18 -17.67 -0.82
CA THR A 161 4.25 -18.77 -0.52
C THR A 161 3.04 -18.79 -1.45
N LYS A 162 2.82 -17.70 -2.20
CA LYS A 162 1.71 -17.54 -3.12
C LYS A 162 2.11 -17.85 -4.55
N SER A 163 1.11 -18.21 -5.38
CA SER A 163 1.32 -18.41 -6.81
C SER A 163 1.94 -17.16 -7.46
N ALA A 164 2.75 -17.35 -8.49
CA ALA A 164 3.34 -16.26 -9.26
C ALA A 164 2.30 -15.33 -9.91
N ASP A 165 1.06 -15.80 -10.06
CA ASP A 165 -0.02 -15.04 -10.70
C ASP A 165 -0.55 -13.92 -9.80
N PHE A 166 -0.44 -14.08 -8.46
CA PHE A 166 -0.97 -13.12 -7.49
C PHE A 166 -0.08 -12.91 -6.24
N ASN A 167 1.22 -13.15 -6.35
CA ASN A 167 2.15 -13.13 -5.21
C ASN A 167 2.48 -11.76 -4.62
N TYR A 168 1.97 -10.68 -5.20
CA TYR A 168 2.04 -9.34 -4.59
C TYR A 168 0.70 -8.92 -3.98
N GLY A 169 -0.41 -9.32 -4.59
CA GLY A 169 -1.73 -8.91 -4.13
C GLY A 169 -2.85 -9.27 -5.09
N ILE A 170 -4.04 -8.89 -4.74
CA ILE A 170 -5.29 -9.24 -5.38
C ILE A 170 -6.15 -7.99 -5.51
N PHE A 171 -6.83 -7.84 -6.62
CA PHE A 171 -7.83 -6.81 -6.86
C PHE A 171 -9.21 -7.45 -6.87
N GLY A 172 -10.12 -6.93 -6.07
CA GLY A 172 -11.45 -7.48 -5.87
C GLY A 172 -11.52 -8.34 -4.62
N ASP A 173 -12.50 -9.21 -4.55
CA ASP A 173 -12.73 -10.10 -3.41
C ASP A 173 -11.54 -11.05 -3.19
N TRP A 174 -10.64 -10.65 -2.31
CA TRP A 174 -9.43 -11.40 -1.97
C TRP A 174 -9.72 -12.68 -1.18
N THR A 175 -10.95 -12.87 -0.68
CA THR A 175 -11.36 -14.11 -0.01
C THR A 175 -11.64 -15.24 -1.02
N ALA A 176 -11.87 -14.90 -2.29
CA ALA A 176 -12.17 -15.85 -3.35
C ALA A 176 -10.99 -16.78 -3.71
N THR A 177 -9.75 -16.44 -3.30
CA THR A 177 -8.54 -17.19 -3.68
C THR A 177 -8.26 -18.42 -2.81
N THR A 178 -9.05 -18.68 -1.79
CA THR A 178 -8.83 -19.79 -0.85
C THR A 178 -9.00 -21.19 -1.48
N ASN A 179 -9.46 -21.26 -2.72
CA ASN A 179 -9.72 -22.52 -3.44
C ASN A 179 -8.86 -22.71 -4.70
N ALA A 180 -7.80 -21.92 -4.90
CA ALA A 180 -6.90 -22.04 -6.06
C ALA A 180 -5.56 -22.66 -5.68
#